data_d1db47889f3054547563b472c8986786
#
_entry.id   d1db47889f3054547563b472c8986786
#
_cell.length_a   1.000
_cell.length_b   1.000
_cell.length_c   1.000
_cell.angle_alpha   90.00
_cell.angle_beta   90.00
_cell.angle_gamma   90.00
#
_symmetry.space_group_name_H-M   'P 1'
#
loop_
_entity.id
_entity.type
_entity.pdbx_description
1 polymer ?
#
loop_
_entity_poly.entity_id
_entity_poly.type
_entity_poly.pdbx_seq_one_letter_code
_entity_poly.pdbx_strand_id
1 'polypeptide(L)'
;MQDATYFTQPVLTWQRRYEALRAFFVDRLPTQLVAERFGFSAGYVRLLCHQFRHGTIDLSESLQQDKPGRHKVSSDTRGKIIAWRQHRLSAGQIVELLSEEGVELSVRTVERVLAEEGLPRLPRRTRLKVGLTVRGMQVPERSQSLATIDQLEGQRLESTGAGVFLFAPFITQLGLHEVVQAAGLPGTKIIAATNYFLSFLALKLLGTERYAHVGEHAFDPTLGLFAGLNVLPKCTALSTYSYSLDEIHLTRLQQAFVQRSSRLGLYDGKTINLDFHTVPHYGDQSVLEEHWAGARGRVMKGALTLFAQDAQSKLLLYTAADIHKEEADDQVLTFLSFWKRVRRGVRPTLIFDSKFTTYRNLSKLNQQGVKFITLRRRGHKLMAELEKVSSWKRITIANEKRKYQNPLVFESQVPLREYDGEVRQIIMRGNGREKPAFIITNDQEAPVDLLVGTYARRWRVENGIAEAVKFFHLNALSSPILIKVHFDIIMTMIADTLYSRLAQNLRGFEACDAPKLYRDFIKGKGELGVKEGRISLTYPRRAHNPILRAVPWQRLPQKIPWLNDAPITFHFQ
;
A
#
# COMPACT_ATOMS: atom_id res chain seq x y z
N MET A 1 -24.45 -58.42 -11.90
CA MET A 1 -23.81 -57.30 -11.12
C MET A 1 -23.40 -56.08 -11.95
N GLN A 2 -23.22 -56.21 -13.29
CA GLN A 2 -22.92 -55.05 -14.16
C GLN A 2 -24.07 -54.04 -14.29
N ASP A 3 -25.31 -54.51 -14.24
CA ASP A 3 -26.50 -53.67 -14.44
C ASP A 3 -26.75 -52.68 -13.28
N ALA A 4 -26.45 -53.07 -12.06
CA ALA A 4 -26.60 -52.18 -10.90
C ALA A 4 -25.60 -51.02 -10.88
N THR A 5 -24.41 -51.21 -11.46
CA THR A 5 -23.37 -50.21 -11.52
C THR A 5 -23.76 -49.02 -12.40
N TYR A 6 -24.55 -49.25 -13.44
CA TYR A 6 -25.06 -48.21 -14.32
C TYR A 6 -25.91 -47.18 -13.54
N PHE A 7 -26.69 -47.61 -12.56
CA PHE A 7 -27.56 -46.78 -11.75
C PHE A 7 -26.83 -46.22 -10.49
N THR A 8 -25.87 -46.94 -9.95
CA THR A 8 -25.19 -46.57 -8.72
C THR A 8 -23.96 -45.67 -8.96
N GLN A 9 -23.37 -45.74 -10.15
CA GLN A 9 -22.21 -44.93 -10.57
C GLN A 9 -22.50 -44.28 -11.94
N PRO A 10 -23.45 -43.34 -12.03
CA PRO A 10 -23.81 -42.72 -13.29
C PRO A 10 -22.66 -41.92 -13.88
N VAL A 11 -22.31 -42.17 -15.13
CA VAL A 11 -21.18 -41.52 -15.82
C VAL A 11 -21.62 -40.21 -16.48
N LEU A 12 -22.83 -40.17 -17.05
CA LEU A 12 -23.38 -39.02 -17.78
C LEU A 12 -23.90 -37.95 -16.83
N THR A 13 -23.67 -36.68 -17.15
CA THR A 13 -24.06 -35.56 -16.30
C THR A 13 -25.57 -35.49 -16.04
N TRP A 14 -26.39 -35.73 -17.07
CA TRP A 14 -27.84 -35.74 -16.92
C TRP A 14 -28.30 -36.93 -16.05
N GLN A 15 -27.70 -38.09 -16.21
CA GLN A 15 -27.99 -39.29 -15.42
C GLN A 15 -27.64 -39.07 -13.95
N ARG A 16 -26.48 -38.44 -13.68
CA ARG A 16 -26.06 -38.06 -12.30
C ARG A 16 -27.06 -37.09 -11.66
N ARG A 17 -27.56 -36.10 -12.42
CA ARG A 17 -28.58 -35.16 -11.94
C ARG A 17 -29.90 -35.88 -11.67
N TYR A 18 -30.32 -36.74 -12.57
CA TYR A 18 -31.55 -37.55 -12.41
C TYR A 18 -31.48 -38.44 -11.17
N GLU A 19 -30.39 -39.20 -11.01
CA GLU A 19 -30.23 -40.10 -9.87
C GLU A 19 -30.06 -39.34 -8.55
N ALA A 20 -29.44 -38.17 -8.56
CA ALA A 20 -29.37 -37.30 -7.38
C ALA A 20 -30.77 -36.78 -6.96
N LEU A 21 -31.60 -36.37 -7.93
CA LEU A 21 -32.97 -35.97 -7.66
C LEU A 21 -33.81 -37.16 -7.18
N ARG A 22 -33.69 -38.35 -7.80
CA ARG A 22 -34.34 -39.57 -7.37
C ARG A 22 -33.97 -39.96 -5.94
N ALA A 23 -32.66 -39.95 -5.62
CA ALA A 23 -32.16 -40.25 -4.28
C ALA A 23 -32.68 -39.27 -3.21
N PHE A 24 -32.85 -37.98 -3.58
CA PHE A 24 -33.40 -37.01 -2.66
C PHE A 24 -34.92 -37.13 -2.50
N PHE A 25 -35.69 -37.24 -3.60
CA PHE A 25 -37.15 -37.20 -3.53
C PHE A 25 -37.81 -38.57 -3.27
N VAL A 26 -37.23 -39.65 -3.79
CA VAL A 26 -37.77 -41.02 -3.68
C VAL A 26 -37.12 -41.76 -2.52
N ASP A 27 -35.76 -41.81 -2.49
CA ASP A 27 -35.03 -42.53 -1.45
C ASP A 27 -34.90 -41.74 -0.14
N ARG A 28 -35.36 -40.46 -0.14
CA ARG A 28 -35.37 -39.53 1.03
C ARG A 28 -34.04 -39.35 1.70
N LEU A 29 -32.94 -39.45 0.94
CA LEU A 29 -31.59 -39.26 1.48
C LEU A 29 -31.34 -37.77 1.80
N PRO A 30 -30.62 -37.47 2.92
CA PRO A 30 -30.21 -36.12 3.25
C PRO A 30 -29.34 -35.49 2.15
N THR A 31 -29.52 -34.19 1.91
CA THR A 31 -28.79 -33.43 0.86
C THR A 31 -27.28 -33.66 0.88
N GLN A 32 -26.70 -33.80 2.08
CA GLN A 32 -25.26 -34.04 2.26
C GLN A 32 -24.83 -35.39 1.68
N LEU A 33 -25.54 -36.45 2.01
CA LEU A 33 -25.29 -37.79 1.48
C LEU A 33 -25.49 -37.91 -0.03
N VAL A 34 -26.52 -37.20 -0.56
CA VAL A 34 -26.74 -37.13 -2.02
C VAL A 34 -25.57 -36.42 -2.70
N ALA A 35 -25.08 -35.34 -2.12
CA ALA A 35 -23.95 -34.59 -2.64
C ALA A 35 -22.68 -35.45 -2.70
N GLU A 36 -22.35 -36.13 -1.62
CA GLU A 36 -21.20 -37.03 -1.54
C GLU A 36 -21.30 -38.19 -2.51
N ARG A 37 -22.48 -38.86 -2.57
CA ARG A 37 -22.69 -40.03 -3.42
C ARG A 37 -22.56 -39.75 -4.92
N PHE A 38 -23.05 -38.56 -5.36
CA PHE A 38 -23.04 -38.21 -6.79
C PHE A 38 -22.00 -37.18 -7.19
N GLY A 39 -21.07 -36.82 -6.28
CA GLY A 39 -19.97 -35.90 -6.54
C GLY A 39 -20.43 -34.46 -6.83
N PHE A 40 -21.44 -33.98 -6.11
CA PHE A 40 -21.93 -32.62 -6.16
C PHE A 40 -21.63 -31.88 -4.85
N SER A 41 -21.76 -30.55 -4.86
CA SER A 41 -21.83 -29.80 -3.60
C SER A 41 -23.27 -29.82 -3.03
N ALA A 42 -23.41 -29.78 -1.69
CA ALA A 42 -24.72 -29.72 -1.05
C ALA A 42 -25.56 -28.51 -1.51
N GLY A 43 -24.88 -27.38 -1.84
CA GLY A 43 -25.51 -26.19 -2.42
C GLY A 43 -26.08 -26.47 -3.81
N TYR A 44 -25.37 -27.20 -4.64
CA TYR A 44 -25.80 -27.56 -5.98
C TYR A 44 -27.00 -28.55 -5.94
N VAL A 45 -27.00 -29.54 -5.05
CA VAL A 45 -28.15 -30.44 -4.86
C VAL A 45 -29.38 -29.67 -4.44
N ARG A 46 -29.28 -28.69 -3.53
CA ARG A 46 -30.40 -27.81 -3.15
C ARG A 46 -30.94 -27.00 -4.34
N LEU A 47 -30.02 -26.47 -5.17
CA LEU A 47 -30.39 -25.76 -6.39
C LEU A 47 -31.13 -26.68 -7.38
N LEU A 48 -30.65 -27.88 -7.62
CA LEU A 48 -31.31 -28.89 -8.46
C LEU A 48 -32.70 -29.22 -7.96
N CYS A 49 -32.87 -29.45 -6.66
CA CYS A 49 -34.17 -29.72 -6.05
C CYS A 49 -35.13 -28.52 -6.19
N HIS A 50 -34.62 -27.31 -6.05
CA HIS A 50 -35.42 -26.09 -6.26
C HIS A 50 -35.85 -25.95 -7.71
N GLN A 51 -34.96 -26.12 -8.66
CA GLN A 51 -35.25 -26.05 -10.10
C GLN A 51 -36.24 -27.12 -10.52
N PHE A 52 -36.14 -28.34 -9.98
CA PHE A 52 -37.09 -29.43 -10.24
C PHE A 52 -38.48 -29.12 -9.72
N ARG A 53 -38.59 -28.61 -8.49
CA ARG A 53 -39.91 -28.21 -7.88
C ARG A 53 -40.60 -27.09 -8.64
N HIS A 54 -39.81 -26.20 -9.26
CA HIS A 54 -40.38 -25.07 -10.02
C HIS A 54 -40.51 -25.33 -11.52
N GLY A 55 -40.23 -26.57 -11.96
CA GLY A 55 -40.35 -26.95 -13.38
C GLY A 55 -39.36 -26.22 -14.30
N THR A 56 -38.28 -25.65 -13.73
CA THR A 56 -37.26 -24.89 -14.49
C THR A 56 -36.12 -25.78 -14.98
N ILE A 57 -36.10 -27.05 -14.61
CA ILE A 57 -35.13 -28.04 -15.11
C ILE A 57 -35.84 -28.96 -16.10
N ASP A 58 -35.39 -28.99 -17.34
CA ASP A 58 -35.84 -29.95 -18.33
C ASP A 58 -34.87 -31.13 -18.36
N LEU A 59 -35.34 -32.27 -17.84
CA LEU A 59 -34.59 -33.53 -17.84
C LEU A 59 -34.63 -34.22 -19.21
N SER A 60 -35.54 -33.82 -20.13
CA SER A 60 -35.66 -34.39 -21.46
C SER A 60 -34.73 -33.73 -22.48
N GLU A 61 -34.43 -32.43 -22.35
CA GLU A 61 -33.46 -31.73 -23.19
C GLU A 61 -32.04 -32.27 -23.01
N SER A 62 -31.73 -32.85 -21.86
CA SER A 62 -30.39 -33.42 -21.58
C SER A 62 -30.14 -34.75 -22.31
N LEU A 63 -31.18 -35.36 -22.91
CA LEU A 63 -31.03 -36.58 -23.73
C LEU A 63 -30.56 -36.27 -25.17
N GLN A 64 -30.67 -35.03 -25.64
CA GLN A 64 -30.42 -34.68 -27.04
C GLN A 64 -29.18 -33.83 -27.29
N GLN A 65 -28.53 -33.29 -26.26
CA GLN A 65 -27.32 -32.52 -26.42
C GLN A 65 -26.30 -32.88 -25.34
N ASP A 66 -25.52 -33.92 -25.58
CA ASP A 66 -24.16 -33.94 -25.13
C ASP A 66 -23.42 -32.81 -25.88
N LYS A 67 -23.51 -31.59 -25.34
CA LYS A 67 -22.45 -30.60 -25.64
C LYS A 67 -21.16 -31.29 -25.27
N PRO A 68 -20.21 -31.47 -26.22
CA PRO A 68 -18.99 -32.20 -25.95
C PRO A 68 -18.41 -31.68 -24.63
N GLY A 69 -18.35 -32.56 -23.64
CA GLY A 69 -17.83 -32.23 -22.33
C GLY A 69 -16.47 -31.61 -22.58
N ARG A 70 -16.16 -30.49 -21.91
CA ARG A 70 -14.91 -29.73 -22.07
C ARG A 70 -13.79 -30.71 -22.40
N HIS A 71 -13.30 -30.70 -23.64
CA HIS A 71 -12.23 -31.60 -24.09
C HIS A 71 -11.11 -31.53 -23.07
N LYS A 72 -10.85 -32.63 -22.37
CA LYS A 72 -9.71 -32.73 -21.47
C LYS A 72 -8.50 -32.61 -22.35
N VAL A 73 -7.78 -31.49 -22.22
CA VAL A 73 -6.48 -31.34 -22.89
C VAL A 73 -5.60 -32.51 -22.45
N SER A 74 -5.00 -33.22 -23.39
CA SER A 74 -4.16 -34.38 -23.08
C SER A 74 -2.97 -33.95 -22.19
N SER A 75 -2.46 -34.89 -21.41
CA SER A 75 -1.30 -34.62 -20.53
C SER A 75 -0.08 -34.12 -21.33
N ASP A 76 0.14 -34.63 -22.51
CA ASP A 76 1.22 -34.24 -23.41
C ASP A 76 1.01 -32.78 -23.90
N THR A 77 -0.18 -32.48 -24.41
CA THR A 77 -0.53 -31.11 -24.85
C THR A 77 -0.44 -30.11 -23.70
N ARG A 78 -0.83 -30.52 -22.49
CA ARG A 78 -0.73 -29.68 -21.28
C ARG A 78 0.74 -29.42 -20.95
N GLY A 79 1.61 -30.42 -21.03
CA GLY A 79 3.05 -30.26 -20.84
C GLY A 79 3.67 -29.29 -21.85
N LYS A 80 3.28 -29.38 -23.14
CA LYS A 80 3.73 -28.43 -24.18
C LYS A 80 3.29 -27.00 -23.92
N ILE A 81 2.02 -26.78 -23.52
CA ILE A 81 1.49 -25.46 -23.15
C ILE A 81 2.32 -24.85 -22.02
N ILE A 82 2.65 -25.65 -20.98
CA ILE A 82 3.45 -25.19 -19.84
C ILE A 82 4.87 -24.81 -20.29
N ALA A 83 5.53 -25.69 -21.05
CA ALA A 83 6.89 -25.47 -21.55
C ALA A 83 6.99 -24.21 -22.40
N TRP A 84 6.08 -24.03 -23.34
CA TRP A 84 6.04 -22.83 -24.18
C TRP A 84 5.73 -21.56 -23.39
N ARG A 85 4.88 -21.64 -22.35
CA ARG A 85 4.66 -20.50 -21.44
C ARG A 85 5.91 -20.14 -20.66
N GLN A 86 6.71 -21.11 -20.21
CA GLN A 86 8.01 -20.87 -19.56
C GLN A 86 8.98 -20.13 -20.49
N HIS A 87 8.90 -20.40 -21.81
CA HIS A 87 9.59 -19.61 -22.86
C HIS A 87 8.90 -18.27 -23.19
N ARG A 88 7.97 -17.82 -22.35
CA ARG A 88 7.26 -16.55 -22.47
C ARG A 88 6.41 -16.38 -23.74
N LEU A 89 5.91 -17.46 -24.33
CA LEU A 89 4.95 -17.38 -25.42
C LEU A 89 3.56 -16.96 -24.89
N SER A 90 2.86 -16.12 -25.67
CA SER A 90 1.47 -15.76 -25.37
C SER A 90 0.51 -16.92 -25.65
N ALA A 91 -0.69 -16.89 -25.06
CA ALA A 91 -1.68 -17.92 -25.32
C ALA A 91 -2.05 -18.03 -26.82
N GLY A 92 -2.07 -16.90 -27.55
CA GLY A 92 -2.27 -16.92 -29.01
C GLY A 92 -1.14 -17.62 -29.77
N GLN A 93 0.13 -17.32 -29.44
CA GLN A 93 1.28 -17.97 -30.05
C GLN A 93 1.34 -19.48 -29.72
N ILE A 94 0.90 -19.87 -28.52
CA ILE A 94 0.81 -21.28 -28.14
C ILE A 94 -0.27 -22.00 -28.98
N VAL A 95 -1.39 -21.35 -29.24
CA VAL A 95 -2.45 -21.88 -30.12
C VAL A 95 -1.95 -22.07 -31.54
N GLU A 96 -1.19 -21.11 -32.09
CA GLU A 96 -0.58 -21.21 -33.43
C GLU A 96 0.35 -22.42 -33.50
N LEU A 97 1.25 -22.60 -32.53
CA LEU A 97 2.16 -23.77 -32.50
C LEU A 97 1.42 -25.09 -32.32
N LEU A 98 0.36 -25.13 -31.53
CA LEU A 98 -0.49 -26.31 -31.37
C LEU A 98 -1.20 -26.67 -32.67
N SER A 99 -1.68 -25.66 -33.40
CA SER A 99 -2.32 -25.86 -34.71
C SER A 99 -1.36 -26.39 -35.76
N GLU A 100 -0.08 -25.95 -35.76
CA GLU A 100 0.98 -26.50 -36.61
C GLU A 100 1.28 -27.98 -36.30
N GLU A 101 1.06 -28.41 -35.06
CA GLU A 101 1.17 -29.82 -34.63
C GLU A 101 -0.14 -30.59 -34.79
N GLY A 102 -1.17 -30.04 -35.42
CA GLY A 102 -2.46 -30.68 -35.65
C GLY A 102 -3.39 -30.72 -34.43
N VAL A 103 -3.09 -29.93 -33.38
CA VAL A 103 -3.94 -29.83 -32.18
C VAL A 103 -4.70 -28.49 -32.17
N GLU A 104 -6.00 -28.54 -32.46
CA GLU A 104 -6.82 -27.36 -32.46
C GLU A 104 -7.39 -27.07 -31.08
N LEU A 105 -6.91 -25.98 -30.46
CA LEU A 105 -7.42 -25.45 -29.19
C LEU A 105 -7.74 -23.97 -29.31
N SER A 106 -8.76 -23.52 -28.57
CA SER A 106 -9.03 -22.08 -28.48
C SER A 106 -8.06 -21.39 -27.51
N VAL A 107 -7.78 -20.11 -27.75
CA VAL A 107 -6.97 -19.26 -26.85
C VAL A 107 -7.50 -19.34 -25.42
N ARG A 108 -8.84 -19.36 -25.25
CA ARG A 108 -9.51 -19.47 -23.95
C ARG A 108 -9.22 -20.80 -23.25
N THR A 109 -9.09 -21.88 -24.02
CA THR A 109 -8.71 -23.21 -23.47
C THR A 109 -7.27 -23.20 -22.97
N VAL A 110 -6.34 -22.62 -23.72
CA VAL A 110 -4.95 -22.46 -23.33
C VAL A 110 -4.82 -21.56 -22.09
N GLU A 111 -5.53 -20.42 -22.06
CA GLU A 111 -5.55 -19.53 -20.87
C GLU A 111 -6.07 -20.24 -19.62
N ARG A 112 -7.09 -21.11 -19.78
CA ARG A 112 -7.61 -21.91 -18.66
C ARG A 112 -6.59 -22.90 -18.15
N VAL A 113 -5.92 -23.65 -19.03
CA VAL A 113 -4.84 -24.59 -18.64
C VAL A 113 -3.74 -23.85 -17.88
N LEU A 114 -3.32 -22.69 -18.39
CA LEU A 114 -2.29 -21.88 -17.73
C LEU A 114 -2.72 -21.38 -16.36
N ALA A 115 -3.98 -21.01 -16.19
CA ALA A 115 -4.54 -20.60 -14.91
C ALA A 115 -4.65 -21.76 -13.92
N GLU A 116 -5.05 -22.96 -14.39
CA GLU A 116 -5.10 -24.19 -13.58
C GLU A 116 -3.71 -24.60 -13.08
N GLU A 117 -2.65 -24.30 -13.84
CA GLU A 117 -1.24 -24.54 -13.49
C GLU A 117 -0.59 -23.38 -12.73
N GLY A 118 -1.35 -22.38 -12.34
CA GLY A 118 -0.84 -21.24 -11.57
C GLY A 118 0.09 -20.30 -12.34
N LEU A 119 0.13 -20.41 -13.69
CA LEU A 119 0.98 -19.57 -14.52
C LEU A 119 0.30 -18.24 -14.84
N PRO A 120 0.89 -17.10 -14.40
CA PRO A 120 0.28 -15.79 -14.58
C PRO A 120 0.20 -15.36 -16.05
N ARG A 121 -0.73 -14.44 -16.36
CA ARG A 121 -0.75 -13.79 -17.67
C ARG A 121 0.54 -13.04 -17.90
N LEU A 122 1.12 -13.19 -19.08
CA LEU A 122 2.30 -12.42 -19.47
C LEU A 122 1.94 -10.92 -19.56
N PRO A 123 2.86 -10.02 -19.16
CA PRO A 123 2.66 -8.61 -19.40
C PRO A 123 2.49 -8.33 -20.91
N ARG A 124 1.62 -7.39 -21.26
CA ARG A 124 1.39 -7.01 -22.67
C ARG A 124 2.72 -6.66 -23.34
N ARG A 125 3.10 -7.44 -24.32
CA ARG A 125 4.27 -7.13 -25.15
C ARG A 125 3.92 -5.97 -26.08
N THR A 126 4.83 -5.01 -26.20
CA THR A 126 4.69 -3.98 -27.23
C THR A 126 4.81 -4.64 -28.62
N ARG A 127 4.11 -4.13 -29.62
CA ARG A 127 4.19 -4.62 -31.02
C ARG A 127 5.64 -4.75 -31.52
N LEU A 128 6.50 -3.84 -31.07
CA LEU A 128 7.94 -3.86 -31.39
C LEU A 128 8.66 -5.11 -30.83
N LYS A 129 8.30 -5.59 -29.65
CA LYS A 129 8.88 -6.80 -29.03
C LYS A 129 8.41 -8.09 -29.69
N VAL A 130 7.33 -8.03 -30.47
CA VAL A 130 6.74 -9.18 -31.17
C VAL A 130 7.12 -9.19 -32.66
N GLY A 131 8.01 -8.25 -33.10
CA GLY A 131 8.43 -8.15 -34.50
C GLY A 131 7.35 -7.64 -35.46
N LEU A 132 6.20 -7.20 -34.94
CA LEU A 132 5.13 -6.62 -35.75
C LEU A 132 5.45 -5.16 -36.06
N THR A 133 5.53 -4.80 -37.34
CA THR A 133 5.62 -3.43 -37.80
C THR A 133 4.48 -2.61 -37.21
N VAL A 134 4.83 -1.58 -36.46
CA VAL A 134 3.87 -0.60 -35.96
C VAL A 134 3.40 0.19 -37.20
N ARG A 135 2.20 -0.10 -37.73
CA ARG A 135 1.56 0.77 -38.68
C ARG A 135 1.49 2.16 -38.07
N GLY A 136 2.28 3.09 -38.66
CA GLY A 136 2.17 4.53 -38.63
C GLY A 136 1.30 5.24 -37.60
N MET A 137 1.29 4.80 -36.33
CA MET A 137 0.98 5.71 -35.27
C MET A 137 2.19 6.61 -35.15
N GLN A 138 2.14 7.78 -35.78
CA GLN A 138 3.02 8.87 -35.40
C GLN A 138 2.84 9.03 -33.89
N VAL A 139 3.78 8.47 -33.13
CA VAL A 139 3.95 8.85 -31.74
C VAL A 139 4.19 10.34 -31.81
N PRO A 140 3.37 11.19 -31.20
CA PRO A 140 3.66 12.61 -31.20
C PRO A 140 5.09 12.75 -30.73
N GLU A 141 5.99 13.32 -31.53
CA GLU A 141 7.42 13.50 -31.22
C GLU A 141 7.65 14.17 -29.86
N ARG A 142 6.61 14.81 -29.34
CA ARG A 142 6.61 15.60 -28.09
C ARG A 142 6.34 14.82 -26.79
N SER A 143 6.00 13.55 -26.83
CA SER A 143 5.49 12.93 -25.61
C SER A 143 6.56 12.42 -24.64
N GLN A 144 7.86 12.58 -24.89
CA GLN A 144 8.93 11.96 -24.08
C GLN A 144 10.31 12.64 -24.21
N SER A 145 10.40 13.88 -24.62
CA SER A 145 11.67 14.61 -24.58
C SER A 145 11.89 15.21 -23.19
N LEU A 146 13.15 15.26 -22.77
CA LEU A 146 13.54 16.08 -21.64
C LEU A 146 13.15 17.53 -21.91
N ALA A 147 12.50 18.19 -20.97
CA ALA A 147 12.26 19.62 -21.09
C ALA A 147 13.60 20.34 -20.96
N THR A 148 14.01 21.02 -21.98
CA THR A 148 15.07 21.99 -21.87
C THR A 148 14.45 23.33 -21.55
N ILE A 149 14.97 24.02 -20.54
CA ILE A 149 14.50 25.36 -20.15
C ILE A 149 14.61 26.32 -21.33
N ASP A 150 15.64 26.15 -22.15
CA ASP A 150 15.85 26.95 -23.37
C ASP A 150 14.69 26.85 -24.37
N GLN A 151 14.01 25.70 -24.44
CA GLN A 151 12.83 25.52 -25.31
C GLN A 151 11.59 26.27 -24.80
N LEU A 152 11.58 26.61 -23.52
CA LEU A 152 10.49 27.34 -22.88
C LEU A 152 10.82 28.83 -22.69
N GLU A 153 11.96 29.28 -23.16
CA GLU A 153 12.40 30.68 -23.03
C GLU A 153 11.34 31.65 -23.60
N GLY A 154 10.99 32.63 -22.79
CA GLY A 154 9.94 33.61 -23.09
C GLY A 154 8.49 33.07 -22.96
N GLN A 155 8.29 31.80 -22.67
CA GLN A 155 6.93 31.24 -22.52
C GLN A 155 6.35 31.50 -21.14
N ARG A 156 5.02 31.61 -21.10
CA ARG A 156 4.21 31.65 -19.89
C ARG A 156 3.20 30.51 -19.92
N LEU A 157 3.29 29.63 -18.94
CA LEU A 157 2.49 28.43 -18.82
C LEU A 157 1.48 28.60 -17.69
N GLU A 158 0.21 28.76 -18.01
CA GLU A 158 -0.86 28.76 -17.01
C GLU A 158 -1.28 27.33 -16.67
N SER A 159 -1.32 27.00 -15.37
CA SER A 159 -1.71 25.68 -14.90
C SER A 159 -2.37 25.75 -13.53
N THR A 160 -3.31 24.85 -13.30
CA THR A 160 -3.88 24.58 -11.97
C THR A 160 -2.96 23.71 -11.11
N GLY A 161 -1.97 23.06 -11.73
CA GLY A 161 -0.94 22.25 -11.06
C GLY A 161 0.34 23.03 -10.75
N ALA A 162 0.45 24.32 -11.11
CA ALA A 162 1.65 25.13 -10.93
C ALA A 162 2.14 25.18 -9.46
N GLY A 163 1.22 25.00 -8.50
CA GLY A 163 1.53 24.99 -7.08
C GLY A 163 2.52 23.91 -6.63
N VAL A 164 2.72 22.86 -7.40
CA VAL A 164 3.72 21.83 -7.05
C VAL A 164 5.14 22.40 -7.02
N PHE A 165 5.41 23.49 -7.73
CA PHE A 165 6.70 24.16 -7.71
C PHE A 165 7.06 24.79 -6.35
N LEU A 166 6.07 25.03 -5.46
CA LEU A 166 6.36 25.44 -4.07
C LEU A 166 7.15 24.36 -3.30
N PHE A 167 7.10 23.12 -3.76
CA PHE A 167 7.88 22.02 -3.16
C PHE A 167 9.30 21.91 -3.73
N ALA A 168 9.63 22.54 -4.86
CA ALA A 168 10.93 22.42 -5.51
C ALA A 168 12.12 22.74 -4.56
N PRO A 169 12.09 23.82 -3.75
CA PRO A 169 13.15 24.09 -2.78
C PRO A 169 13.32 23.00 -1.73
N PHE A 170 12.22 22.38 -1.27
CA PHE A 170 12.26 21.31 -0.28
C PHE A 170 12.74 19.99 -0.89
N ILE A 171 12.36 19.69 -2.14
CA ILE A 171 12.85 18.54 -2.91
C ILE A 171 14.37 18.64 -3.09
N THR A 172 14.86 19.83 -3.44
CA THR A 172 16.31 20.10 -3.55
C THR A 172 17.00 20.00 -2.19
N GLN A 173 16.44 20.55 -1.12
CA GLN A 173 16.99 20.46 0.24
C GLN A 173 17.12 19.01 0.71
N LEU A 174 16.09 18.20 0.43
CA LEU A 174 16.09 16.76 0.70
C LEU A 174 17.02 15.98 -0.25
N GLY A 175 17.52 16.58 -1.32
CA GLY A 175 18.36 15.89 -2.32
C GLY A 175 17.67 14.68 -2.92
N LEU A 176 16.36 14.79 -3.27
CA LEU A 176 15.60 13.63 -3.72
C LEU A 176 16.15 13.02 -5.00
N HIS A 177 16.80 13.79 -5.88
CA HIS A 177 17.47 13.27 -7.06
C HIS A 177 18.65 12.36 -6.69
N GLU A 178 19.44 12.71 -5.67
CA GLU A 178 20.53 11.88 -5.12
C GLU A 178 19.96 10.62 -4.44
N VAL A 179 18.85 10.76 -3.73
CA VAL A 179 18.13 9.65 -3.09
C VAL A 179 17.67 8.61 -4.13
N VAL A 180 17.13 9.07 -5.26
CA VAL A 180 16.71 8.20 -6.38
C VAL A 180 17.91 7.46 -6.98
N GLN A 181 19.04 8.16 -7.19
CA GLN A 181 20.28 7.57 -7.69
C GLN A 181 20.84 6.52 -6.71
N ALA A 182 20.91 6.84 -5.41
CA ALA A 182 21.37 5.93 -4.38
C ALA A 182 20.48 4.68 -4.24
N ALA A 183 19.18 4.81 -4.53
CA ALA A 183 18.24 3.70 -4.56
C ALA A 183 18.44 2.78 -5.78
N GLY A 184 19.08 3.27 -6.83
CA GLY A 184 19.25 2.55 -8.09
C GLY A 184 17.95 2.35 -8.84
N LEU A 185 16.98 3.29 -8.70
CA LEU A 185 15.69 3.16 -9.36
C LEU A 185 15.86 3.04 -10.89
N PRO A 186 15.07 2.19 -11.56
CA PRO A 186 15.19 2.01 -12.99
C PRO A 186 14.65 3.22 -13.78
N GLY A 187 15.30 3.49 -14.89
CA GLY A 187 14.82 4.41 -15.93
C GLY A 187 14.67 3.68 -17.26
N THR A 188 14.31 4.41 -18.28
CA THR A 188 14.33 3.95 -19.68
C THR A 188 15.33 4.78 -20.50
N LYS A 189 15.56 4.43 -21.75
CA LYS A 189 16.38 5.22 -22.67
C LYS A 189 15.82 6.65 -22.89
N ILE A 190 14.53 6.86 -22.64
CA ILE A 190 13.82 8.12 -22.92
C ILE A 190 13.54 8.88 -21.62
N ILE A 191 13.14 8.18 -20.56
CA ILE A 191 12.75 8.78 -19.28
C ILE A 191 13.71 8.26 -18.20
N ALA A 192 14.51 9.14 -17.63
CA ALA A 192 15.41 8.78 -16.55
C ALA A 192 14.66 8.45 -15.25
N ALA A 193 15.31 7.72 -14.34
CA ALA A 193 14.72 7.33 -13.06
C ALA A 193 14.19 8.53 -12.25
N THR A 194 14.95 9.62 -12.20
CA THR A 194 14.54 10.85 -11.50
C THR A 194 13.28 11.46 -12.11
N ASN A 195 13.13 11.45 -13.44
CA ASN A 195 11.95 12.00 -14.09
C ASN A 195 10.70 11.13 -13.83
N TYR A 196 10.83 9.78 -13.81
CA TYR A 196 9.75 8.90 -13.36
C TYR A 196 9.36 9.19 -11.91
N PHE A 197 10.34 9.24 -11.01
CA PHE A 197 10.11 9.52 -9.60
C PHE A 197 9.39 10.85 -9.38
N LEU A 198 9.85 11.93 -10.03
CA LEU A 198 9.23 13.26 -9.94
C LEU A 198 7.83 13.28 -10.54
N SER A 199 7.56 12.48 -11.58
CA SER A 199 6.22 12.34 -12.15
C SER A 199 5.25 11.69 -11.15
N PHE A 200 5.66 10.62 -10.48
CA PHE A 200 4.88 10.00 -9.40
C PHE A 200 4.68 10.97 -8.23
N LEU A 201 5.74 11.69 -7.86
CA LEU A 201 5.68 12.66 -6.78
C LEU A 201 4.73 13.81 -7.10
N ALA A 202 4.74 14.35 -8.32
CA ALA A 202 3.80 15.38 -8.74
C ALA A 202 2.34 14.95 -8.56
N LEU A 203 2.00 13.72 -8.99
CA LEU A 203 0.66 13.17 -8.82
C LEU A 203 0.28 13.01 -7.34
N LYS A 204 1.21 12.57 -6.49
CA LYS A 204 0.98 12.50 -5.04
C LYS A 204 0.79 13.87 -4.40
N LEU A 205 1.60 14.85 -4.78
CA LEU A 205 1.49 16.22 -4.28
C LEU A 205 0.17 16.90 -4.70
N LEU A 206 -0.41 16.49 -5.82
CA LEU A 206 -1.72 16.95 -6.28
C LEU A 206 -2.89 16.17 -5.65
N GLY A 207 -2.64 15.15 -4.84
CA GLY A 207 -3.68 14.30 -4.28
C GLY A 207 -4.41 13.49 -5.35
N THR A 208 -3.74 13.11 -6.44
CA THR A 208 -4.32 12.26 -7.49
C THR A 208 -4.59 10.86 -6.94
N GLU A 209 -5.81 10.38 -7.08
CA GLU A 209 -6.26 9.13 -6.46
C GLU A 209 -5.45 7.91 -6.93
N ARG A 210 -5.16 7.84 -8.24
CA ARG A 210 -4.40 6.72 -8.84
C ARG A 210 -3.47 7.25 -9.90
N TYR A 211 -2.32 6.63 -10.07
CA TYR A 211 -1.40 6.98 -11.16
C TYR A 211 -2.02 6.81 -12.56
N ALA A 212 -3.02 5.92 -12.67
CA ALA A 212 -3.78 5.76 -13.90
C ALA A 212 -4.56 7.04 -14.30
N HIS A 213 -4.87 7.93 -13.35
CA HIS A 213 -5.55 9.20 -13.59
C HIS A 213 -4.61 10.30 -14.09
N VAL A 214 -3.34 9.99 -14.38
CA VAL A 214 -2.41 10.93 -15.03
C VAL A 214 -2.98 11.55 -16.31
N GLY A 215 -3.95 10.89 -16.94
CA GLY A 215 -4.66 11.43 -18.11
C GLY A 215 -5.31 12.80 -17.89
N GLU A 216 -5.71 13.11 -16.65
CA GLU A 216 -6.26 14.43 -16.26
C GLU A 216 -5.22 15.55 -16.37
N HIS A 217 -3.92 15.19 -16.36
CA HIS A 217 -2.79 16.10 -16.37
C HIS A 217 -1.89 15.88 -17.61
N ALA A 218 -2.31 15.03 -18.56
CA ALA A 218 -1.44 14.52 -19.64
C ALA A 218 -0.84 15.60 -20.56
N PHE A 219 -1.51 16.73 -20.68
CA PHE A 219 -1.09 17.83 -21.54
C PHE A 219 -0.70 19.09 -20.77
N ASP A 220 -0.52 18.99 -19.45
CA ASP A 220 -0.05 20.11 -18.65
C ASP A 220 1.49 20.23 -18.75
N PRO A 221 2.02 21.22 -19.50
CA PRO A 221 3.46 21.37 -19.66
C PRO A 221 4.15 21.82 -18.38
N THR A 222 3.43 22.43 -17.45
CA THR A 222 3.94 22.86 -16.14
C THR A 222 4.28 21.65 -15.29
N LEU A 223 3.40 20.64 -15.24
CA LEU A 223 3.64 19.39 -14.52
C LEU A 223 4.72 18.56 -15.22
N GLY A 224 4.77 18.57 -16.56
CA GLY A 224 5.86 17.99 -17.31
C GLY A 224 7.20 18.60 -16.88
N LEU A 225 7.30 19.94 -16.90
CA LEU A 225 8.52 20.65 -16.49
C LEU A 225 8.91 20.36 -15.04
N PHE A 226 7.96 20.30 -14.12
CA PHE A 226 8.24 19.91 -12.74
C PHE A 226 8.95 18.54 -12.67
N ALA A 227 8.56 17.60 -13.51
CA ALA A 227 9.18 16.29 -13.60
C ALA A 227 10.45 16.26 -14.49
N GLY A 228 10.89 17.39 -15.06
CA GLY A 228 11.99 17.47 -16.02
C GLY A 228 11.66 16.90 -17.40
N LEU A 229 10.38 16.92 -17.78
CA LEU A 229 9.83 16.42 -19.03
C LEU A 229 9.00 17.51 -19.71
N ASN A 230 8.73 17.36 -21.01
CA ASN A 230 7.80 18.24 -21.69
C ASN A 230 6.33 18.01 -21.29
N VAL A 231 5.97 16.76 -20.97
CA VAL A 231 4.67 16.35 -20.41
C VAL A 231 4.88 15.15 -19.49
N LEU A 232 3.94 14.88 -18.59
CA LEU A 232 3.99 13.69 -17.75
C LEU A 232 3.92 12.39 -18.57
N PRO A 233 4.55 11.30 -18.09
CA PRO A 233 4.51 10.01 -18.77
C PRO A 233 3.08 9.49 -18.92
N LYS A 234 2.81 8.74 -19.99
CA LYS A 234 1.49 8.12 -20.23
C LYS A 234 1.11 7.14 -19.11
N CYS A 235 -0.19 6.97 -18.92
CA CYS A 235 -0.75 6.03 -17.93
C CYS A 235 -0.11 4.63 -18.03
N THR A 236 0.11 4.10 -19.24
CA THR A 236 0.76 2.80 -19.41
C THR A 236 2.19 2.77 -18.91
N ALA A 237 2.96 3.84 -19.09
CA ALA A 237 4.33 3.93 -18.60
C ALA A 237 4.38 3.95 -17.07
N LEU A 238 3.52 4.75 -16.43
CA LEU A 238 3.44 4.80 -14.97
C LEU A 238 2.90 3.49 -14.37
N SER A 239 1.83 2.92 -14.92
CA SER A 239 1.22 1.70 -14.39
C SER A 239 2.10 0.46 -14.53
N THR A 240 3.01 0.44 -15.51
CA THR A 240 3.95 -0.68 -15.71
C THR A 240 5.32 -0.46 -15.07
N TYR A 241 5.62 0.75 -14.60
CA TYR A 241 6.91 1.08 -13.99
C TYR A 241 7.28 0.14 -12.83
N SER A 242 6.32 -0.17 -11.97
CA SER A 242 6.54 -1.04 -10.81
C SER A 242 6.96 -2.48 -11.16
N TYR A 243 6.76 -2.95 -12.40
CA TYR A 243 7.27 -4.25 -12.84
C TYR A 243 8.79 -4.27 -13.07
N SER A 244 9.42 -3.12 -13.09
CA SER A 244 10.88 -2.98 -13.16
C SER A 244 11.52 -2.74 -11.80
N LEU A 245 10.72 -2.66 -10.73
CA LEU A 245 11.20 -2.49 -9.36
C LEU A 245 11.37 -3.84 -8.68
N ASP A 246 12.37 -3.90 -7.79
CA ASP A 246 12.59 -4.99 -6.84
C ASP A 246 12.58 -4.43 -5.41
N GLU A 247 12.36 -5.28 -4.41
CA GLU A 247 12.34 -4.90 -2.98
C GLU A 247 13.64 -4.21 -2.53
N ILE A 248 14.78 -4.53 -3.16
CA ILE A 248 16.05 -3.88 -2.86
C ILE A 248 16.04 -2.39 -3.24
N HIS A 249 15.38 -2.04 -4.36
CA HIS A 249 15.21 -0.63 -4.77
C HIS A 249 14.39 0.14 -3.74
N LEU A 250 13.30 -0.46 -3.25
CA LEU A 250 12.41 0.16 -2.28
C LEU A 250 13.09 0.31 -0.91
N THR A 251 13.80 -0.72 -0.48
CA THR A 251 14.59 -0.67 0.75
C THR A 251 15.66 0.42 0.71
N ARG A 252 16.42 0.52 -0.39
CA ARG A 252 17.44 1.55 -0.57
C ARG A 252 16.84 2.95 -0.65
N LEU A 253 15.69 3.09 -1.33
CA LEU A 253 14.97 4.37 -1.42
C LEU A 253 14.58 4.88 -0.03
N GLN A 254 13.97 4.03 0.79
CA GLN A 254 13.62 4.38 2.17
C GLN A 254 14.85 4.69 3.01
N GLN A 255 15.90 3.87 2.94
CA GLN A 255 17.12 4.08 3.70
C GLN A 255 17.77 5.42 3.36
N ALA A 256 17.96 5.71 2.08
CA ALA A 256 18.56 6.96 1.61
C ALA A 256 17.72 8.18 2.03
N PHE A 257 16.41 8.11 1.86
CA PHE A 257 15.49 9.18 2.24
C PHE A 257 15.50 9.46 3.74
N VAL A 258 15.40 8.42 4.57
CA VAL A 258 15.35 8.56 6.03
C VAL A 258 16.72 9.01 6.57
N GLN A 259 17.82 8.54 6.02
CA GLN A 259 19.17 9.04 6.35
C GLN A 259 19.32 10.53 6.00
N ARG A 260 18.84 10.95 4.83
CA ARG A 260 18.88 12.36 4.42
C ARG A 260 18.04 13.23 5.34
N SER A 261 16.81 12.80 5.66
CA SER A 261 15.92 13.47 6.61
C SER A 261 16.56 13.60 8.00
N SER A 262 17.27 12.58 8.45
CA SER A 262 18.05 12.62 9.70
C SER A 262 19.14 13.66 9.69
N ARG A 263 19.94 13.73 8.61
CA ARG A 263 21.02 14.71 8.48
C ARG A 263 20.50 16.14 8.49
N LEU A 264 19.28 16.35 8.02
CA LEU A 264 18.60 17.65 8.07
C LEU A 264 17.90 17.93 9.41
N GLY A 265 18.00 17.02 10.39
CA GLY A 265 17.39 17.18 11.71
C GLY A 265 15.85 17.18 11.69
N LEU A 266 15.20 16.52 10.70
CA LEU A 266 13.75 16.54 10.56
C LEU A 266 13.03 15.70 11.61
N TYR A 267 13.72 14.77 12.26
CA TYR A 267 13.23 13.92 13.34
C TYR A 267 14.33 13.57 14.32
N ASP A 268 14.00 13.23 15.56
CA ASP A 268 14.98 12.80 16.56
C ASP A 268 15.15 11.28 16.66
N GLY A 269 14.11 10.52 16.36
CA GLY A 269 14.08 9.06 16.34
C GLY A 269 14.22 8.42 17.73
N LYS A 270 13.96 9.17 18.80
CA LYS A 270 14.03 8.64 20.19
C LYS A 270 12.83 7.79 20.55
N THR A 271 11.67 8.14 20.00
CA THR A 271 10.40 7.46 20.27
C THR A 271 9.69 7.21 18.95
N ILE A 272 9.40 5.94 18.65
CA ILE A 272 8.80 5.53 17.37
C ILE A 272 7.52 4.73 17.64
N ASN A 273 6.42 5.20 17.07
CA ASN A 273 5.15 4.50 17.04
C ASN A 273 5.13 3.51 15.87
N LEU A 274 4.73 2.26 16.13
CA LEU A 274 4.54 1.23 15.11
C LEU A 274 3.06 0.84 15.06
N ASP A 275 2.50 0.74 13.85
CA ASP A 275 1.13 0.26 13.66
C ASP A 275 0.95 -0.42 12.31
N PHE A 276 0.03 -1.39 12.28
CA PHE A 276 -0.38 -2.05 11.06
C PHE A 276 -1.59 -1.36 10.43
N HIS A 277 -1.61 -1.36 9.12
CA HIS A 277 -2.78 -0.96 8.37
C HIS A 277 -3.03 -1.95 7.23
N THR A 278 -4.30 -2.28 6.98
CA THR A 278 -4.68 -3.12 5.84
C THR A 278 -5.16 -2.24 4.70
N VAL A 279 -4.44 -2.27 3.59
CA VAL A 279 -4.87 -1.66 2.32
C VAL A 279 -5.82 -2.65 1.65
N PRO A 280 -7.14 -2.34 1.57
CA PRO A 280 -8.12 -3.30 1.10
C PRO A 280 -8.01 -3.55 -0.40
N HIS A 281 -8.25 -4.80 -0.82
CA HIS A 281 -8.37 -5.19 -2.21
C HIS A 281 -9.81 -5.58 -2.53
N TYR A 282 -10.32 -5.08 -3.64
CA TYR A 282 -11.73 -5.27 -4.03
C TYR A 282 -11.92 -6.24 -5.20
N GLY A 283 -10.83 -6.82 -5.72
CA GLY A 283 -10.91 -7.80 -6.81
C GLY A 283 -11.24 -9.20 -6.30
N ASP A 284 -12.08 -9.94 -7.01
CA ASP A 284 -12.49 -11.30 -6.64
C ASP A 284 -11.35 -12.32 -6.76
N GLN A 285 -10.47 -12.12 -7.74
CA GLN A 285 -9.31 -12.99 -7.99
C GLN A 285 -8.04 -12.35 -7.44
N SER A 286 -7.69 -12.66 -6.21
CA SER A 286 -6.47 -12.18 -5.56
C SER A 286 -5.84 -13.29 -4.73
N VAL A 287 -4.51 -13.38 -4.80
CA VAL A 287 -3.67 -14.23 -3.93
C VAL A 287 -3.39 -13.58 -2.58
N LEU A 288 -3.88 -12.36 -2.36
CA LEU A 288 -3.70 -11.64 -1.09
C LEU A 288 -4.42 -12.34 0.04
N GLU A 289 -3.81 -12.32 1.22
CA GLU A 289 -4.40 -12.84 2.45
C GLU A 289 -5.57 -11.98 2.95
N GLU A 290 -6.40 -12.58 3.77
CA GLU A 290 -7.49 -11.88 4.45
C GLU A 290 -7.01 -11.23 5.73
N HIS A 291 -7.20 -9.92 5.86
CA HIS A 291 -6.85 -9.13 7.05
C HIS A 291 -8.05 -8.32 7.53
N TRP A 292 -8.00 -7.90 8.80
CA TRP A 292 -8.99 -6.96 9.33
C TRP A 292 -8.79 -5.58 8.70
N ALA A 293 -9.75 -5.15 7.91
CA ALA A 293 -9.77 -3.80 7.32
C ALA A 293 -10.56 -2.85 8.23
N GLY A 294 -9.87 -2.11 9.09
CA GLY A 294 -10.49 -1.22 10.09
C GLY A 294 -11.45 -0.20 9.50
N ALA A 295 -11.11 0.40 8.35
CA ALA A 295 -11.97 1.35 7.63
C ALA A 295 -13.30 0.73 7.13
N ARG A 296 -13.41 -0.60 7.06
CA ARG A 296 -14.59 -1.35 6.60
C ARG A 296 -15.24 -2.15 7.72
N GLY A 297 -14.62 -2.26 8.88
CA GLY A 297 -15.14 -3.01 10.02
C GLY A 297 -15.32 -4.51 9.76
N ARG A 298 -14.57 -5.08 8.79
CA ARG A 298 -14.67 -6.51 8.42
C ARG A 298 -13.35 -7.08 7.95
N VAL A 299 -13.25 -8.40 7.98
CA VAL A 299 -12.14 -9.15 7.36
C VAL A 299 -12.33 -9.16 5.85
N MET A 300 -11.29 -8.83 5.09
CA MET A 300 -11.29 -8.87 3.64
C MET A 300 -9.87 -9.04 3.09
N LYS A 301 -9.75 -9.45 1.84
CA LYS A 301 -8.46 -9.53 1.15
C LYS A 301 -7.81 -8.15 1.08
N GLY A 302 -6.51 -8.10 1.27
CA GLY A 302 -5.76 -6.85 1.24
C GLY A 302 -4.28 -7.04 1.53
N ALA A 303 -3.51 -5.97 1.34
CA ALA A 303 -2.11 -5.94 1.72
C ALA A 303 -1.99 -5.48 3.17
N LEU A 304 -1.40 -6.32 4.03
CA LEU A 304 -1.00 -5.88 5.37
C LEU A 304 0.23 -5.00 5.24
N THR A 305 0.16 -3.81 5.80
CA THR A 305 1.23 -2.82 5.75
C THR A 305 1.64 -2.41 7.15
N LEU A 306 2.91 -2.09 7.33
CA LEU A 306 3.47 -1.55 8.55
C LEU A 306 3.87 -0.09 8.34
N PHE A 307 3.58 0.74 9.33
CA PHE A 307 4.05 2.12 9.42
C PHE A 307 4.84 2.34 10.70
N ALA A 308 6.00 2.99 10.58
CA ALA A 308 6.77 3.50 11.71
C ALA A 308 6.81 5.03 11.64
N GLN A 309 6.38 5.69 12.70
CA GLN A 309 6.26 7.15 12.79
C GLN A 309 7.08 7.68 13.97
N ASP A 310 7.88 8.71 13.74
CA ASP A 310 8.50 9.46 14.83
C ASP A 310 7.44 10.17 15.67
N ALA A 311 7.45 9.94 16.96
CA ALA A 311 6.40 10.43 17.86
C ALA A 311 6.39 11.95 18.02
N GLN A 312 7.53 12.61 17.84
CA GLN A 312 7.69 14.06 17.99
C GLN A 312 7.36 14.78 16.69
N SER A 313 8.07 14.48 15.62
CA SER A 313 7.91 15.15 14.32
C SER A 313 6.66 14.68 13.57
N LYS A 314 6.11 13.50 13.89
CA LYS A 314 5.03 12.78 13.21
C LYS A 314 5.39 12.30 11.80
N LEU A 315 6.64 12.42 11.38
CA LEU A 315 7.08 11.93 10.08
C LEU A 315 7.09 10.41 10.03
N LEU A 316 6.64 9.86 8.92
CA LEU A 316 6.79 8.44 8.63
C LEU A 316 8.25 8.14 8.30
N LEU A 317 8.83 7.13 8.96
CA LEU A 317 10.23 6.77 8.84
C LEU A 317 10.46 5.40 8.21
N TYR A 318 9.42 4.55 8.21
CA TYR A 318 9.51 3.22 7.62
C TYR A 318 8.13 2.73 7.23
N THR A 319 8.09 2.02 6.12
CA THR A 319 6.89 1.32 5.65
C THR A 319 7.27 -0.04 5.07
N ALA A 320 6.36 -1.00 5.20
CA ALA A 320 6.43 -2.30 4.52
C ALA A 320 5.03 -2.70 4.06
N ALA A 321 4.92 -3.42 2.96
CA ALA A 321 3.63 -3.81 2.38
C ALA A 321 3.52 -5.28 1.97
N ASP A 322 4.61 -6.03 2.00
CA ASP A 322 4.62 -7.47 1.75
C ASP A 322 4.77 -8.23 3.07
N ILE A 323 3.69 -8.20 3.86
CA ILE A 323 3.68 -8.80 5.20
C ILE A 323 2.67 -9.93 5.21
N HIS A 324 3.14 -11.17 5.36
CA HIS A 324 2.31 -12.33 5.60
C HIS A 324 1.91 -12.43 7.08
N LYS A 325 0.75 -13.04 7.36
CA LYS A 325 0.27 -13.21 8.74
C LYS A 325 1.28 -13.91 9.64
N GLU A 326 1.97 -14.90 9.11
CA GLU A 326 2.97 -15.68 9.84
C GLU A 326 4.19 -14.85 10.23
N GLU A 327 4.50 -13.80 9.47
CA GLU A 327 5.65 -12.91 9.66
C GLU A 327 5.30 -11.62 10.41
N ALA A 328 4.01 -11.35 10.62
CA ALA A 328 3.54 -10.10 11.22
C ALA A 328 4.17 -9.85 12.60
N ASP A 329 4.28 -10.88 13.43
CA ASP A 329 4.86 -10.77 14.77
C ASP A 329 6.35 -10.41 14.76
N ASP A 330 7.09 -10.73 13.69
CA ASP A 330 8.53 -10.48 13.54
C ASP A 330 8.85 -9.11 12.91
N GLN A 331 7.83 -8.38 12.45
CA GLN A 331 8.02 -7.08 11.80
C GLN A 331 8.68 -6.04 12.71
N VAL A 332 8.52 -6.14 14.02
CA VAL A 332 9.22 -5.29 14.99
C VAL A 332 10.75 -5.48 14.90
N LEU A 333 11.22 -6.69 14.69
CA LEU A 333 12.64 -7.01 14.55
C LEU A 333 13.18 -6.60 13.17
N THR A 334 12.35 -6.76 12.13
CA THR A 334 12.64 -6.29 10.77
C THR A 334 12.83 -4.77 10.75
N PHE A 335 11.89 -4.04 11.37
CA PHE A 335 12.02 -2.59 11.56
C PHE A 335 13.30 -2.22 12.32
N LEU A 336 13.60 -2.92 13.42
CA LEU A 336 14.81 -2.64 14.21
C LEU A 336 16.10 -2.88 13.39
N SER A 337 16.10 -3.89 12.54
CA SER A 337 17.21 -4.16 11.62
C SER A 337 17.39 -3.05 10.58
N PHE A 338 16.30 -2.52 10.03
CA PHE A 338 16.30 -1.34 9.18
C PHE A 338 16.83 -0.12 9.96
N TRP A 339 16.30 0.14 11.15
CA TRP A 339 16.68 1.29 11.97
C TRP A 339 18.17 1.34 12.29
N LYS A 340 18.78 0.20 12.65
CA LYS A 340 20.22 0.08 12.91
C LYS A 340 21.08 0.48 11.71
N ARG A 341 20.60 0.25 10.47
CA ARG A 341 21.31 0.64 9.25
C ARG A 341 21.20 2.15 8.99
N VAL A 342 20.07 2.75 9.34
CA VAL A 342 19.76 4.16 9.08
C VAL A 342 20.31 5.07 10.18
N ARG A 343 20.18 4.66 11.45
CA ARG A 343 20.53 5.45 12.64
C ARG A 343 21.43 4.66 13.58
N ARG A 344 22.67 4.46 13.16
CA ARG A 344 23.67 3.75 14.00
C ARG A 344 23.81 4.42 15.37
N GLY A 345 23.78 3.62 16.43
CA GLY A 345 23.97 4.07 17.81
C GLY A 345 22.73 4.68 18.48
N VAL A 346 21.64 4.92 17.77
CA VAL A 346 20.38 5.41 18.36
C VAL A 346 19.45 4.22 18.62
N ARG A 347 19.14 3.98 19.90
CA ARG A 347 18.17 2.98 20.35
C ARG A 347 16.83 3.66 20.62
N PRO A 348 15.79 3.42 19.83
CA PRO A 348 14.51 4.05 20.02
C PRO A 348 13.71 3.36 21.14
N THR A 349 12.79 4.10 21.76
CA THR A 349 11.67 3.50 22.49
C THR A 349 10.56 3.20 21.49
N LEU A 350 10.17 1.93 21.36
CA LEU A 350 9.14 1.49 20.44
C LEU A 350 7.77 1.44 21.12
N ILE A 351 6.75 1.99 20.47
CA ILE A 351 5.38 2.02 20.98
C ILE A 351 4.46 1.36 19.97
N PHE A 352 3.69 0.35 20.41
CA PHE A 352 2.80 -0.40 19.55
C PHE A 352 1.64 -1.04 20.32
N ASP A 353 0.66 -1.57 19.60
CA ASP A 353 -0.50 -2.25 20.20
C ASP A 353 -0.15 -3.66 20.69
N SER A 354 -0.98 -4.21 21.55
CA SER A 354 -0.86 -5.56 22.18
C SER A 354 -0.79 -6.72 21.17
N LYS A 355 -1.31 -6.51 19.97
CA LYS A 355 -1.34 -7.53 18.91
C LYS A 355 -0.17 -7.45 17.94
N PHE A 356 0.72 -6.48 18.14
CA PHE A 356 1.79 -6.19 17.18
C PHE A 356 2.88 -7.26 17.15
N THR A 357 3.18 -7.88 18.30
CA THR A 357 4.25 -8.87 18.40
C THR A 357 4.05 -9.83 19.58
N THR A 358 4.93 -10.81 19.71
CA THR A 358 4.94 -11.82 20.78
C THR A 358 5.80 -11.38 21.97
N TYR A 359 5.59 -11.99 23.15
CA TYR A 359 6.45 -11.74 24.32
C TYR A 359 7.89 -12.24 24.11
N ARG A 360 8.08 -13.29 23.29
CA ARG A 360 9.42 -13.73 22.84
C ARG A 360 10.17 -12.61 22.13
N ASN A 361 9.50 -11.87 21.25
CA ASN A 361 10.12 -10.77 20.54
C ASN A 361 10.36 -9.56 21.46
N LEU A 362 9.49 -9.32 22.45
CA LEU A 362 9.77 -8.33 23.50
C LEU A 362 11.06 -8.68 24.28
N SER A 363 11.27 -9.97 24.60
CA SER A 363 12.52 -10.43 25.20
C SER A 363 13.74 -10.12 24.32
N LYS A 364 13.65 -10.39 23.01
CA LYS A 364 14.73 -10.05 22.06
C LYS A 364 15.00 -8.53 21.98
N LEU A 365 13.95 -7.69 22.08
CA LEU A 365 14.12 -6.23 22.15
C LEU A 365 14.87 -5.84 23.42
N ASN A 366 14.49 -6.39 24.57
CA ASN A 366 15.12 -6.16 25.85
C ASN A 366 16.61 -6.54 25.83
N GLN A 367 16.94 -7.73 25.33
CA GLN A 367 18.32 -8.21 25.16
C GLN A 367 19.17 -7.29 24.27
N GLN A 368 18.54 -6.59 23.30
CA GLN A 368 19.20 -5.61 22.44
C GLN A 368 19.24 -4.20 23.04
N GLY A 369 18.74 -4.02 24.27
CA GLY A 369 18.68 -2.73 24.96
C GLY A 369 17.70 -1.75 24.33
N VAL A 370 16.66 -2.24 23.64
CA VAL A 370 15.63 -1.41 23.04
C VAL A 370 14.45 -1.34 24.00
N LYS A 371 14.06 -0.12 24.37
CA LYS A 371 12.90 0.11 25.23
C LYS A 371 11.61 -0.07 24.42
N PHE A 372 10.56 -0.58 25.06
CA PHE A 372 9.24 -0.68 24.47
C PHE A 372 8.14 -0.26 25.43
N ILE A 373 7.01 0.21 24.90
CA ILE A 373 5.78 0.46 25.63
C ILE A 373 4.63 -0.14 24.81
N THR A 374 3.92 -1.12 25.38
CA THR A 374 2.80 -1.78 24.71
C THR A 374 1.72 -2.14 25.71
N LEU A 375 0.63 -2.78 25.25
CA LEU A 375 -0.40 -3.33 26.13
C LEU A 375 -0.22 -4.84 26.33
N ARG A 376 -0.46 -5.30 27.53
CA ARG A 376 -0.65 -6.71 27.82
C ARG A 376 -2.03 -7.17 27.32
N ARG A 377 -2.07 -8.32 26.64
CA ARG A 377 -3.34 -8.91 26.20
C ARG A 377 -4.21 -9.27 27.41
N ARG A 378 -5.46 -8.84 27.41
CA ARG A 378 -6.40 -9.10 28.50
C ARG A 378 -6.85 -10.56 28.47
N GLY A 379 -6.77 -11.24 29.62
CA GLY A 379 -7.33 -12.56 29.84
C GLY A 379 -8.13 -12.58 31.14
N HIS A 380 -8.97 -13.59 31.36
CA HIS A 380 -9.78 -13.72 32.56
C HIS A 380 -8.95 -13.67 33.86
N LYS A 381 -7.79 -14.34 33.89
CA LYS A 381 -6.88 -14.34 35.06
C LYS A 381 -6.40 -12.92 35.38
N LEU A 382 -6.02 -12.14 34.36
CA LEU A 382 -5.54 -10.78 34.56
C LEU A 382 -6.64 -9.83 35.05
N MET A 383 -7.88 -10.06 34.66
CA MET A 383 -9.03 -9.28 35.14
C MET A 383 -9.36 -9.63 36.62
N ALA A 384 -9.21 -10.90 37.02
CA ALA A 384 -9.37 -11.31 38.42
C ALA A 384 -8.24 -10.76 39.34
N GLU A 385 -7.03 -10.61 38.83
CA GLU A 385 -5.93 -9.94 39.55
C GLU A 385 -6.24 -8.47 39.87
N LEU A 386 -7.02 -7.82 39.01
CA LEU A 386 -7.41 -6.43 39.20
C LEU A 386 -8.28 -6.20 40.45
N GLU A 387 -9.13 -7.16 40.78
CA GLU A 387 -10.01 -7.08 41.95
C GLU A 387 -9.22 -7.08 43.27
N LYS A 388 -8.00 -7.58 43.26
CA LYS A 388 -7.09 -7.62 44.41
C LYS A 388 -6.33 -6.32 44.65
N VAL A 389 -6.40 -5.36 43.68
CA VAL A 389 -5.67 -4.09 43.78
C VAL A 389 -6.42 -3.14 44.71
N SER A 390 -5.84 -2.87 45.85
CA SER A 390 -6.41 -2.00 46.91
C SER A 390 -5.88 -0.56 46.87
N SER A 391 -4.66 -0.35 46.34
CA SER A 391 -4.01 0.97 46.35
C SER A 391 -3.88 1.54 44.93
N TRP A 392 -4.53 2.66 44.69
CA TRP A 392 -4.50 3.36 43.41
C TRP A 392 -3.89 4.76 43.57
N LYS A 393 -2.93 5.07 42.69
CA LYS A 393 -2.32 6.39 42.63
C LYS A 393 -2.97 7.21 41.51
N ARG A 394 -3.34 8.45 41.77
CA ARG A 394 -3.78 9.37 40.72
C ARG A 394 -2.58 10.02 40.05
N ILE A 395 -2.54 10.02 38.75
CA ILE A 395 -1.51 10.71 37.96
C ILE A 395 -2.17 11.77 37.06
N THR A 396 -1.39 12.77 36.64
CA THR A 396 -1.83 13.77 35.68
C THR A 396 -1.09 13.58 34.35
N ILE A 397 -1.82 13.39 33.26
CA ILE A 397 -1.25 13.27 31.91
C ILE A 397 -1.26 14.68 31.29
N ALA A 398 -0.09 15.22 31.07
CA ALA A 398 0.08 16.52 30.40
C ALA A 398 -0.36 16.45 28.92
N ASN A 399 -1.65 16.64 28.68
CA ASN A 399 -2.22 16.71 27.33
C ASN A 399 -3.52 17.52 27.36
N GLU A 400 -3.46 18.80 26.97
CA GLU A 400 -4.58 19.73 27.00
C GLU A 400 -5.83 19.30 26.20
N LYS A 401 -5.63 18.48 25.15
CA LYS A 401 -6.72 18.00 24.29
C LYS A 401 -7.40 16.72 24.80
N ARG A 402 -6.96 16.18 25.93
CA ARG A 402 -7.49 14.91 26.46
C ARG A 402 -8.62 15.16 27.46
N LYS A 403 -9.78 14.53 27.23
CA LYS A 403 -10.95 14.64 28.12
C LYS A 403 -10.70 14.03 29.52
N TYR A 404 -9.89 12.95 29.61
CA TYR A 404 -9.60 12.22 30.85
C TYR A 404 -8.10 12.35 31.17
N GLN A 405 -7.75 13.41 31.92
CA GLN A 405 -6.36 13.79 32.20
C GLN A 405 -5.81 13.14 33.48
N ASN A 406 -6.68 12.71 34.41
CA ASN A 406 -6.31 12.25 35.74
C ASN A 406 -6.71 10.78 35.98
N PRO A 407 -6.16 9.81 35.25
CA PRO A 407 -6.46 8.40 35.49
C PRO A 407 -5.86 7.91 36.81
N LEU A 408 -6.44 6.81 37.33
CA LEU A 408 -5.87 6.05 38.42
C LEU A 408 -4.97 4.96 37.90
N VAL A 409 -3.79 4.81 38.47
CA VAL A 409 -2.79 3.80 38.09
C VAL A 409 -2.35 2.95 39.27
N PHE A 410 -1.97 1.72 38.94
CA PHE A 410 -1.30 0.79 39.85
C PHE A 410 -0.11 0.18 39.13
N GLU A 411 1.02 0.10 39.83
CA GLU A 411 2.27 -0.45 39.30
C GLU A 411 2.62 -1.78 39.93
N SER A 412 3.16 -2.69 39.13
CA SER A 412 3.69 -3.97 39.57
C SER A 412 4.77 -4.49 38.64
N GLN A 413 5.63 -5.37 39.12
CA GLN A 413 6.50 -6.19 38.30
C GLN A 413 5.80 -7.51 38.01
N VAL A 414 5.85 -7.96 36.76
CA VAL A 414 5.17 -9.19 36.36
C VAL A 414 6.03 -10.01 35.39
N PRO A 415 6.12 -11.32 35.60
CA PRO A 415 6.70 -12.22 34.62
C PRO A 415 5.75 -12.41 33.45
N LEU A 416 6.31 -12.53 32.26
CA LEU A 416 5.56 -12.90 31.06
C LEU A 416 6.09 -14.22 30.51
N ARG A 417 5.19 -15.03 29.95
CA ARG A 417 5.59 -16.27 29.30
C ARG A 417 6.53 -15.96 28.10
N GLU A 418 7.66 -16.68 28.00
CA GLU A 418 8.66 -16.50 26.95
C GLU A 418 9.39 -15.13 26.96
N TYR A 419 9.29 -14.37 28.04
CA TYR A 419 10.08 -13.17 28.30
C TYR A 419 11.11 -13.46 29.37
N ASP A 420 12.34 -13.05 29.14
CA ASP A 420 13.45 -13.23 30.08
C ASP A 420 13.45 -12.12 31.12
N GLY A 421 13.09 -12.48 32.39
CA GLY A 421 12.93 -11.56 33.49
C GLY A 421 11.49 -11.06 33.69
N GLU A 422 11.36 -9.90 34.32
CA GLU A 422 10.09 -9.25 34.60
C GLU A 422 9.93 -7.96 33.85
N VAL A 423 8.69 -7.60 33.50
CA VAL A 423 8.34 -6.32 32.93
C VAL A 423 7.59 -5.48 33.94
N ARG A 424 7.78 -4.18 33.88
CA ARG A 424 6.99 -3.21 34.64
C ARG A 424 5.59 -3.13 34.02
N GLN A 425 4.57 -3.40 34.81
CA GLN A 425 3.16 -3.31 34.41
C GLN A 425 2.50 -2.12 35.11
N ILE A 426 1.81 -1.30 34.32
CA ILE A 426 1.02 -0.17 34.80
C ILE A 426 -0.43 -0.43 34.41
N ILE A 427 -1.26 -0.69 35.40
CA ILE A 427 -2.70 -0.86 35.22
C ILE A 427 -3.33 0.52 35.34
N MET A 428 -4.13 0.92 34.33
CA MET A 428 -4.75 2.23 34.26
C MET A 428 -6.26 2.11 34.14
N ARG A 429 -7.01 2.83 34.99
CA ARG A 429 -8.47 2.99 34.92
C ARG A 429 -8.88 4.46 34.98
N GLY A 430 -10.13 4.77 34.65
CA GLY A 430 -10.62 6.15 34.60
C GLY A 430 -10.09 6.97 33.41
N ASN A 431 -9.75 6.27 32.33
CA ASN A 431 -9.25 6.86 31.09
C ASN A 431 -10.35 7.04 30.02
N GLY A 432 -11.62 6.95 30.41
CA GLY A 432 -12.78 7.06 29.50
C GLY A 432 -13.17 5.74 28.84
N ARG A 433 -12.51 4.64 29.18
CA ARG A 433 -12.88 3.29 28.73
C ARG A 433 -13.45 2.50 29.92
N GLU A 434 -14.46 1.69 29.67
CA GLU A 434 -15.07 0.82 30.66
C GLU A 434 -14.05 -0.17 31.27
N LYS A 435 -13.21 -0.74 30.42
CA LYS A 435 -12.21 -1.74 30.82
C LYS A 435 -10.83 -1.10 31.03
N PRO A 436 -10.11 -1.47 32.10
CA PRO A 436 -8.77 -0.96 32.35
C PRO A 436 -7.77 -1.33 31.25
N ALA A 437 -6.73 -0.51 31.10
CA ALA A 437 -5.60 -0.76 30.22
C ALA A 437 -4.42 -1.29 31.04
N PHE A 438 -3.73 -2.30 30.52
CA PHE A 438 -2.54 -2.91 31.12
C PHE A 438 -1.34 -2.58 30.26
N ILE A 439 -0.66 -1.48 30.57
CA ILE A 439 0.57 -1.06 29.89
C ILE A 439 1.72 -1.88 30.44
N ILE A 440 2.57 -2.40 29.56
CA ILE A 440 3.82 -3.08 29.93
C ILE A 440 5.01 -2.43 29.23
N THR A 441 6.14 -2.40 29.95
CA THR A 441 7.39 -1.82 29.47
C THR A 441 8.59 -2.48 30.16
N ASN A 442 9.74 -2.46 29.49
CA ASN A 442 11.03 -2.79 30.11
C ASN A 442 11.76 -1.55 30.64
N ASP A 443 11.15 -0.36 30.58
CA ASP A 443 11.71 0.85 31.18
C ASP A 443 11.37 0.91 32.66
N GLN A 444 12.36 0.59 33.50
CA GLN A 444 12.19 0.54 34.97
C GLN A 444 12.33 1.93 35.62
N GLU A 445 12.91 2.90 34.93
CA GLU A 445 13.31 4.18 35.53
C GLU A 445 12.33 5.32 35.21
N ALA A 446 11.72 5.29 34.03
CA ALA A 446 10.89 6.40 33.58
C ALA A 446 9.67 6.64 34.50
N PRO A 447 9.30 7.90 34.79
CA PRO A 447 8.09 8.24 35.54
C PRO A 447 6.82 7.67 34.90
N VAL A 448 5.86 7.23 35.73
CA VAL A 448 4.61 6.59 35.26
C VAL A 448 3.78 7.51 34.39
N ASP A 449 3.67 8.78 34.77
CA ASP A 449 2.96 9.81 34.02
C ASP A 449 3.56 10.01 32.62
N LEU A 450 4.90 9.96 32.51
CA LEU A 450 5.61 10.01 31.24
C LEU A 450 5.32 8.78 30.37
N LEU A 451 5.40 7.57 30.94
CA LEU A 451 5.12 6.30 30.22
C LEU A 451 3.67 6.26 29.71
N VAL A 452 2.72 6.55 30.59
CA VAL A 452 1.30 6.59 30.25
C VAL A 452 1.00 7.68 29.23
N GLY A 453 1.57 8.86 29.41
CA GLY A 453 1.45 9.99 28.48
C GLY A 453 2.04 9.67 27.10
N THR A 454 3.17 8.97 27.07
CA THR A 454 3.83 8.53 25.82
C THR A 454 3.00 7.48 25.11
N TYR A 455 2.50 6.46 25.83
CA TYR A 455 1.59 5.49 25.24
C TYR A 455 0.27 6.13 24.76
N ALA A 456 -0.25 7.08 25.51
CA ALA A 456 -1.47 7.78 25.15
C ALA A 456 -1.34 8.59 23.83
N ARG A 457 -0.14 8.93 23.42
CA ARG A 457 0.13 9.61 22.13
C ARG A 457 0.29 8.66 20.94
N ARG A 458 0.27 7.34 21.16
CA ARG A 458 0.35 6.33 20.08
C ARG A 458 -0.70 6.53 18.98
N TRP A 459 -1.92 6.97 19.32
CA TRP A 459 -2.98 7.23 18.34
C TRP A 459 -2.58 8.23 17.23
N ARG A 460 -1.47 8.94 17.38
CA ARG A 460 -0.97 9.87 16.34
C ARG A 460 -0.56 9.15 15.06
N VAL A 461 -0.07 7.90 15.15
CA VAL A 461 0.25 7.11 13.95
C VAL A 461 -1.05 6.73 13.22
N GLU A 462 -2.11 6.39 13.93
CA GLU A 462 -3.42 6.11 13.35
C GLU A 462 -3.98 7.34 12.61
N ASN A 463 -3.77 8.55 13.17
CA ASN A 463 -4.17 9.79 12.50
C ASN A 463 -3.33 10.08 11.25
N GLY A 464 -2.02 9.83 11.28
CA GLY A 464 -1.16 9.96 10.11
C GLY A 464 -1.57 9.00 9.00
N ILE A 465 -1.89 7.75 9.34
CA ILE A 465 -2.43 6.77 8.39
C ILE A 465 -3.80 7.24 7.85
N ALA A 466 -4.69 7.76 8.71
CA ALA A 466 -5.99 8.28 8.29
C ALA A 466 -5.86 9.47 7.33
N GLU A 467 -4.87 10.34 7.54
CA GLU A 467 -4.54 11.43 6.62
C GLU A 467 -4.03 10.89 5.28
N ALA A 468 -3.13 9.90 5.32
CA ALA A 468 -2.63 9.23 4.12
C ALA A 468 -3.76 8.54 3.33
N VAL A 469 -4.72 7.93 4.02
CA VAL A 469 -5.92 7.35 3.40
C VAL A 469 -6.79 8.43 2.75
N LYS A 470 -6.98 9.56 3.41
CA LYS A 470 -7.91 10.61 2.98
C LYS A 470 -7.37 11.43 1.80
N PHE A 471 -6.10 11.83 1.84
CA PHE A 471 -5.52 12.74 0.86
C PHE A 471 -4.63 12.04 -0.17
N PHE A 472 -3.77 11.14 0.28
CA PHE A 472 -2.89 10.39 -0.62
C PHE A 472 -3.53 9.09 -1.12
N HIS A 473 -4.83 8.88 -0.78
CA HIS A 473 -5.65 7.77 -1.28
C HIS A 473 -5.05 6.39 -1.05
N LEU A 474 -4.44 6.18 0.11
CA LEU A 474 -3.76 4.93 0.46
C LEU A 474 -4.65 3.68 0.24
N ASN A 475 -5.94 3.78 0.51
CA ASN A 475 -6.91 2.67 0.31
C ASN A 475 -7.46 2.56 -1.12
N ALA A 476 -7.08 3.45 -2.04
CA ALA A 476 -7.48 3.36 -3.44
C ALA A 476 -6.59 2.40 -4.26
N LEU A 477 -5.55 1.85 -3.65
CA LEU A 477 -4.68 0.86 -4.24
C LEU A 477 -5.43 -0.46 -4.39
N SER A 478 -5.93 -0.74 -5.57
CA SER A 478 -6.63 -1.99 -5.91
C SER A 478 -5.72 -2.97 -6.66
N SER A 479 -4.44 -3.04 -6.31
CA SER A 479 -3.49 -3.93 -6.97
C SER A 479 -3.19 -5.14 -6.09
N PRO A 480 -3.22 -6.37 -6.64
CA PRO A 480 -2.70 -7.55 -5.95
C PRO A 480 -1.15 -7.62 -5.98
N ILE A 481 -0.48 -6.66 -6.61
CA ILE A 481 0.97 -6.62 -6.78
C ILE A 481 1.57 -5.81 -5.64
N LEU A 482 2.12 -6.50 -4.64
CA LEU A 482 2.57 -5.90 -3.39
C LEU A 482 3.70 -4.87 -3.56
N ILE A 483 4.64 -5.09 -4.47
CA ILE A 483 5.69 -4.12 -4.78
C ILE A 483 5.14 -2.78 -5.28
N LYS A 484 4.00 -2.81 -5.99
CA LYS A 484 3.30 -1.61 -6.44
C LYS A 484 2.68 -0.84 -5.28
N VAL A 485 2.08 -1.59 -4.35
CA VAL A 485 1.52 -1.05 -3.11
C VAL A 485 2.63 -0.43 -2.27
N HIS A 486 3.74 -1.14 -2.08
CA HIS A 486 4.88 -0.68 -1.29
C HIS A 486 5.51 0.60 -1.87
N PHE A 487 5.75 0.63 -3.18
CA PHE A 487 6.26 1.83 -3.85
C PHE A 487 5.34 3.04 -3.64
N ASP A 488 4.03 2.87 -3.79
CA ASP A 488 3.06 3.95 -3.61
C ASP A 488 3.03 4.48 -2.16
N ILE A 489 3.16 3.59 -1.17
CA ILE A 489 3.25 3.98 0.23
C ILE A 489 4.54 4.78 0.51
N ILE A 490 5.68 4.38 -0.08
CA ILE A 490 6.93 5.15 0.05
C ILE A 490 6.77 6.53 -0.60
N MET A 491 6.13 6.63 -1.76
CA MET A 491 5.84 7.91 -2.39
C MET A 491 4.93 8.78 -1.52
N THR A 492 3.96 8.18 -0.82
CA THR A 492 3.12 8.85 0.18
C THR A 492 3.94 9.37 1.35
N MET A 493 4.85 8.57 1.90
CA MET A 493 5.75 8.98 2.98
C MET A 493 6.61 10.20 2.59
N ILE A 494 7.14 10.23 1.37
CA ILE A 494 7.95 11.34 0.86
C ILE A 494 7.09 12.59 0.65
N ALA A 495 5.90 12.45 0.05
CA ALA A 495 4.98 13.56 -0.19
C ALA A 495 4.48 14.16 1.13
N ASP A 496 4.13 13.35 2.11
CA ASP A 496 3.74 13.77 3.46
C ASP A 496 4.85 14.57 4.15
N THR A 497 6.11 14.12 4.04
CA THR A 497 7.27 14.87 4.55
C THR A 497 7.40 16.23 3.87
N LEU A 498 7.17 16.33 2.56
CA LEU A 498 7.22 17.61 1.84
C LEU A 498 6.11 18.56 2.29
N TYR A 499 4.89 18.06 2.49
CA TYR A 499 3.79 18.86 3.05
C TYR A 499 4.10 19.34 4.46
N SER A 500 4.66 18.47 5.31
CA SER A 500 5.11 18.83 6.65
C SER A 500 6.18 19.93 6.61
N ARG A 501 7.13 19.84 5.67
CA ARG A 501 8.16 20.88 5.47
C ARG A 501 7.57 22.20 5.00
N LEU A 502 6.63 22.17 4.09
CA LEU A 502 5.91 23.38 3.67
C LEU A 502 5.15 24.00 4.86
N ALA A 503 4.38 23.21 5.61
CA ALA A 503 3.64 23.65 6.78
C ALA A 503 4.52 24.40 7.79
N GLN A 504 5.69 23.84 8.13
CA GLN A 504 6.64 24.43 9.07
C GLN A 504 7.16 25.81 8.65
N ASN A 505 7.07 26.16 7.36
CA ASN A 505 7.47 27.45 6.83
C ASN A 505 6.29 28.43 6.65
N LEU A 506 5.05 27.99 6.87
CA LEU A 506 3.84 28.79 6.72
C LEU A 506 3.31 29.22 8.09
N ARG A 507 3.50 30.51 8.43
CA ARG A 507 3.09 31.06 9.73
C ARG A 507 1.61 30.86 10.00
N GLY A 508 1.28 30.17 11.11
CA GLY A 508 -0.08 29.83 11.52
C GLY A 508 -0.65 28.56 10.87
N PHE A 509 0.17 27.86 10.06
CA PHE A 509 -0.20 26.60 9.40
C PHE A 509 0.75 25.45 9.77
N GLU A 510 1.63 25.62 10.75
CA GLU A 510 2.69 24.67 11.13
C GLU A 510 2.16 23.28 11.51
N ALA A 511 0.94 23.23 12.03
CA ALA A 511 0.27 21.98 12.44
C ALA A 511 -0.84 21.53 11.48
N CYS A 512 -0.95 22.16 10.29
CA CYS A 512 -1.98 21.80 9.32
C CYS A 512 -1.61 20.54 8.54
N ASP A 513 -2.64 19.78 8.20
CA ASP A 513 -2.57 18.56 7.39
C ASP A 513 -2.44 18.86 5.88
N ALA A 514 -2.01 17.86 5.10
CA ALA A 514 -1.82 17.99 3.66
C ALA A 514 -3.09 18.42 2.91
N PRO A 515 -4.31 17.91 3.19
CA PRO A 515 -5.54 18.37 2.55
C PRO A 515 -5.78 19.87 2.67
N LYS A 516 -5.53 20.42 3.87
CA LYS A 516 -5.71 21.87 4.12
C LYS A 516 -4.66 22.68 3.37
N LEU A 517 -3.40 22.27 3.44
CA LEU A 517 -2.30 22.95 2.73
C LEU A 517 -2.49 22.89 1.22
N TYR A 518 -2.91 21.74 0.68
CA TYR A 518 -3.24 21.59 -0.74
C TYR A 518 -4.31 22.59 -1.16
N ARG A 519 -5.45 22.62 -0.46
CA ARG A 519 -6.58 23.49 -0.76
C ARG A 519 -6.21 24.96 -0.71
N ASP A 520 -5.45 25.37 0.30
CA ASP A 520 -5.23 26.78 0.63
C ASP A 520 -4.01 27.37 -0.13
N PHE A 521 -3.01 26.55 -0.49
CA PHE A 521 -1.74 27.02 -1.08
C PHE A 521 -1.37 26.40 -2.44
N ILE A 522 -1.69 25.12 -2.68
CA ILE A 522 -1.24 24.42 -3.88
C ILE A 522 -2.28 24.48 -5.00
N LYS A 523 -3.53 24.12 -4.67
CA LYS A 523 -4.64 24.06 -5.62
C LYS A 523 -4.95 25.44 -6.17
N GLY A 524 -5.09 25.53 -7.48
CA GLY A 524 -5.57 26.72 -8.16
C GLY A 524 -4.58 27.27 -9.17
N LYS A 525 -5.06 28.21 -9.96
CA LYS A 525 -4.36 28.77 -11.13
C LYS A 525 -3.05 29.47 -10.72
N GLY A 526 -1.96 29.11 -11.36
CA GLY A 526 -0.68 29.79 -11.26
C GLY A 526 -0.07 29.91 -12.66
N GLU A 527 0.82 30.87 -12.85
CA GLU A 527 1.58 31.07 -14.06
C GLU A 527 3.04 30.73 -13.81
N LEU A 528 3.61 29.89 -14.66
CA LEU A 528 5.02 29.60 -14.70
C LEU A 528 5.65 30.32 -15.90
N GLY A 529 6.56 31.24 -15.64
CA GLY A 529 7.34 31.93 -16.67
C GLY A 529 8.76 31.41 -16.73
N VAL A 530 9.34 31.32 -17.93
CA VAL A 530 10.76 31.04 -18.13
C VAL A 530 11.39 32.23 -18.83
N LYS A 531 12.39 32.86 -18.22
CA LYS A 531 13.11 33.98 -18.79
C LYS A 531 14.58 33.97 -18.34
N GLU A 532 15.50 34.09 -19.31
CA GLU A 532 16.94 34.08 -19.08
C GLU A 532 17.41 32.84 -18.28
N GLY A 533 16.86 31.66 -18.66
CA GLY A 533 17.13 30.40 -17.97
C GLY A 533 16.60 30.31 -16.54
N ARG A 534 15.78 31.26 -16.11
CA ARG A 534 15.21 31.35 -14.76
C ARG A 534 13.72 31.00 -14.78
N ILE A 535 13.29 30.23 -13.82
CA ILE A 535 11.88 29.89 -13.62
C ILE A 535 11.26 30.84 -12.63
N SER A 536 10.09 31.38 -12.95
CA SER A 536 9.29 32.21 -12.04
C SER A 536 7.89 31.63 -11.86
N LEU A 537 7.49 31.35 -10.62
CA LEU A 537 6.11 30.99 -10.30
C LEU A 537 5.36 32.25 -9.84
N THR A 538 4.33 32.62 -10.57
CA THR A 538 3.48 33.77 -10.23
C THR A 538 2.09 33.31 -9.85
N TYR A 539 1.64 33.70 -8.66
CA TYR A 539 0.26 33.52 -8.24
C TYR A 539 -0.54 34.81 -8.40
N PRO A 540 -1.73 34.74 -8.99
CA PRO A 540 -2.67 35.86 -8.97
C PRO A 540 -3.09 36.14 -7.52
N ARG A 541 -3.76 37.26 -7.29
CA ARG A 541 -4.22 37.66 -5.96
C ARG A 541 -5.09 36.57 -5.31
N ARG A 542 -4.63 36.08 -4.15
CA ARG A 542 -5.30 35.05 -3.33
C ARG A 542 -5.24 35.42 -1.86
N ALA A 543 -6.21 34.95 -1.07
CA ALA A 543 -6.30 35.22 0.37
C ALA A 543 -5.04 34.83 1.16
N HIS A 544 -4.36 33.77 0.76
CA HIS A 544 -3.18 33.25 1.48
C HIS A 544 -1.83 33.73 0.91
N ASN A 545 -1.80 34.54 -0.13
CA ASN A 545 -0.56 35.11 -0.68
C ASN A 545 0.30 35.87 0.34
N PRO A 546 -0.28 36.64 1.29
CA PRO A 546 0.53 37.29 2.33
C PRO A 546 1.35 36.30 3.16
N ILE A 547 0.83 35.09 3.43
CA ILE A 547 1.54 34.04 4.17
C ILE A 547 2.69 33.49 3.33
N LEU A 548 2.44 33.22 2.03
CA LEU A 548 3.49 32.75 1.11
C LEU A 548 4.60 33.80 0.92
N ARG A 549 4.26 35.11 0.90
CA ARG A 549 5.26 36.20 0.86
C ARG A 549 6.13 36.26 2.10
N ALA A 550 5.58 35.88 3.25
CA ALA A 550 6.31 35.85 4.53
C ALA A 550 7.30 34.67 4.66
N VAL A 551 7.20 33.66 3.80
CA VAL A 551 8.15 32.53 3.79
C VAL A 551 9.54 33.02 3.38
N PRO A 552 10.61 32.71 4.14
CA PRO A 552 11.96 33.11 3.80
C PRO A 552 12.54 32.24 2.68
N TRP A 553 11.97 32.33 1.47
CA TRP A 553 12.38 31.52 0.31
C TRP A 553 13.89 31.60 0.03
N GLN A 554 14.52 32.77 0.28
CA GLN A 554 15.95 32.99 0.05
C GLN A 554 16.84 32.10 0.93
N ARG A 555 16.32 31.58 2.05
CA ARG A 555 17.04 30.64 2.93
C ARG A 555 16.94 29.19 2.47
N LEU A 556 16.09 28.91 1.50
CA LEU A 556 15.93 27.59 0.89
C LEU A 556 16.74 27.51 -0.41
N PRO A 557 17.10 26.30 -0.87
CA PRO A 557 17.71 26.12 -2.18
C PRO A 557 16.85 26.71 -3.29
N GLN A 558 17.44 27.56 -4.12
CA GLN A 558 16.73 28.25 -5.22
C GLN A 558 17.05 27.66 -6.59
N LYS A 559 17.94 26.69 -6.68
CA LYS A 559 18.29 25.99 -7.91
C LYS A 559 17.57 24.65 -7.97
N ILE A 560 17.14 24.27 -9.15
CA ILE A 560 16.46 22.99 -9.40
C ILE A 560 17.44 22.06 -10.13
N PRO A 561 18.07 21.09 -9.42
CA PRO A 561 19.13 20.25 -9.99
C PRO A 561 18.70 19.45 -11.22
N TRP A 562 17.46 18.95 -11.23
CA TRP A 562 16.93 18.15 -12.36
C TRP A 562 16.47 19.00 -13.55
N LEU A 563 16.59 20.31 -13.45
CA LEU A 563 16.36 21.28 -14.54
C LEU A 563 17.64 22.09 -14.83
N ASN A 564 18.80 21.42 -14.86
CA ASN A 564 20.11 22.02 -15.12
C ASN A 564 20.45 23.19 -14.19
N ASP A 565 20.15 23.04 -12.89
CA ASP A 565 20.36 24.05 -11.86
C ASP A 565 19.64 25.39 -12.12
N ALA A 566 18.53 25.37 -12.87
CA ALA A 566 17.75 26.56 -13.12
C ALA A 566 17.29 27.23 -11.83
N PRO A 567 17.50 28.55 -11.69
CA PRO A 567 17.00 29.29 -10.55
C PRO A 567 15.48 29.37 -10.57
N ILE A 568 14.84 29.24 -9.38
CA ILE A 568 13.41 29.46 -9.22
C ILE A 568 13.13 30.67 -8.34
N THR A 569 12.15 31.47 -8.73
CA THR A 569 11.65 32.61 -7.96
C THR A 569 10.13 32.56 -7.79
N PHE A 570 9.62 33.16 -6.73
CA PHE A 570 8.20 33.15 -6.40
C PHE A 570 7.64 34.58 -6.31
N HIS A 571 6.53 34.81 -7.01
CA HIS A 571 5.81 36.09 -7.05
C HIS A 571 4.36 35.87 -6.65
N PHE A 572 3.95 36.48 -5.54
CA PHE A 572 2.59 36.37 -4.99
C PHE A 572 1.93 37.76 -5.06
N GLN A 573 0.98 37.95 -5.97
CA GLN A 573 0.25 39.21 -6.14
C GLN A 573 -0.67 39.55 -4.99
#